data_4c35bdf5ce864680c446ee70540f6c9a
#
_entry.id   4c35bdf5ce864680c446ee70540f6c9a
#
_cell.length_a   1.000
_cell.length_b   1.000
_cell.length_c   1.000
_cell.angle_alpha   90.00
_cell.angle_beta   90.00
_cell.angle_gamma   90.00
#
_symmetry.space_group_name_H-M   'P 1'
#
loop_
_entity.id
_entity.type
_entity.pdbx_description
1 polymer ?
#
loop_
_entity_poly.entity_id
_entity_poly.type
_entity_poly.pdbx_seq_one_letter_code
_entity_poly.pdbx_strand_id
1 'polypeptide(L)'
;MNTFQFENHNLRSIIFNVRGDHYPRTPYEFNFPDNNFHRAYMDYLETIGIGRSNNSPHITMEMFKKSNAIFALDLQPDQCNSTHIHHSKSGPVDVTLTFRQAPNSNLTVCFFALHDFCLTFKREESKPRLIIDNVDANLLLGEQ
;
A
#
# COMPACT_ATOMS: atom_id res chain seq x y z
N MET A 1 13.46 13.31 -18.40
CA MET A 1 12.41 13.52 -17.38
C MET A 1 12.28 12.20 -16.62
N ASN A 2 12.40 12.19 -15.32
CA ASN A 2 12.28 10.96 -14.54
C ASN A 2 10.78 10.63 -14.39
N THR A 3 10.34 9.54 -14.99
CA THR A 3 8.92 9.12 -15.03
C THR A 3 8.39 8.63 -13.66
N PHE A 4 9.29 8.40 -12.71
CA PHE A 4 8.96 7.91 -11.36
C PHE A 4 9.14 9.01 -10.29
N GLN A 5 8.67 10.19 -10.60
CA GLN A 5 8.64 11.29 -9.64
C GLN A 5 7.24 11.37 -9.04
N PHE A 6 7.13 11.10 -7.75
CA PHE A 6 5.87 11.14 -7.01
C PHE A 6 5.87 12.34 -6.07
N GLU A 7 5.25 13.42 -6.50
CA GLU A 7 5.16 14.64 -5.71
C GLU A 7 4.12 14.49 -4.60
N ASN A 8 4.33 15.16 -3.48
CA ASN A 8 3.40 15.11 -2.35
C ASN A 8 2.17 16.01 -2.54
N HIS A 9 2.18 16.92 -3.52
CA HIS A 9 1.11 17.88 -3.84
C HIS A 9 0.49 18.57 -2.60
N ASN A 10 1.31 18.79 -1.57
CA ASN A 10 0.89 19.36 -0.31
C ASN A 10 -0.26 18.57 0.37
N LEU A 11 -0.17 17.26 0.31
CA LEU A 11 -1.08 16.33 0.96
C LEU A 11 -1.17 16.67 2.46
N ARG A 12 -2.38 16.74 2.99
CA ARG A 12 -2.65 17.01 4.40
C ARG A 12 -2.79 15.73 5.21
N SER A 13 -3.54 14.76 4.68
CA SER A 13 -3.74 13.50 5.38
C SER A 13 -4.00 12.34 4.43
N ILE A 14 -3.69 11.15 4.89
CA ILE A 14 -4.01 9.87 4.24
C ILE A 14 -4.59 8.89 5.26
N ILE A 15 -5.66 8.22 4.87
CA ILE A 15 -6.31 7.17 5.64
C ILE A 15 -6.58 6.02 4.69
N PHE A 16 -6.18 4.83 5.09
CA PHE A 16 -6.59 3.58 4.46
C PHE A 16 -7.76 3.00 5.23
N ASN A 17 -8.82 2.65 4.53
CA ASN A 17 -9.98 1.99 5.10
C ASN A 17 -10.05 0.58 4.54
N VAL A 18 -9.93 -0.41 5.41
CA VAL A 18 -9.99 -1.82 5.04
C VAL A 18 -11.15 -2.45 5.79
N ARG A 19 -12.23 -2.82 5.07
CA ARG A 19 -13.45 -3.42 5.64
C ARG A 19 -14.13 -2.56 6.71
N GLY A 20 -14.00 -1.23 6.63
CA GLY A 20 -14.53 -0.32 7.64
C GLY A 20 -13.58 0.01 8.79
N ASP A 21 -12.44 -0.67 8.89
CA ASP A 21 -11.40 -0.35 9.86
C ASP A 21 -10.39 0.65 9.26
N HIS A 22 -10.03 1.66 10.04
CA HIS A 22 -9.05 2.66 9.62
C HIS A 22 -7.62 2.21 9.94
N TYR A 23 -6.76 2.35 8.93
CA TYR A 23 -5.33 2.08 9.04
C TYR A 23 -4.51 3.28 8.52
N PRO A 24 -3.50 3.72 9.27
CA PRO A 24 -3.32 3.39 10.67
C PRO A 24 -4.51 3.92 11.49
N ARG A 25 -4.72 3.40 12.70
CA ARG A 25 -5.84 3.81 13.58
C ARG A 25 -5.89 5.32 13.79
N THR A 26 -4.74 5.97 13.88
CA THR A 26 -4.61 7.42 13.83
C THR A 26 -4.16 7.82 12.45
N PRO A 27 -4.92 8.62 11.69
CA PRO A 27 -4.55 9.05 10.35
C PRO A 27 -3.14 9.63 10.26
N TYR A 28 -2.51 9.50 9.10
CA TYR A 28 -1.31 10.28 8.82
C TYR A 28 -1.72 11.73 8.60
N GLU A 29 -1.12 12.63 9.37
CA GLU A 29 -1.24 14.07 9.15
C GLU A 29 0.11 14.62 8.74
N PHE A 30 0.10 15.40 7.65
CA PHE A 30 1.31 15.92 7.04
C PHE A 30 1.38 17.44 7.11
N ASN A 31 2.57 17.92 7.33
CA ASN A 31 2.99 19.28 7.08
C ASN A 31 4.41 19.24 6.52
N PHE A 32 4.53 19.06 5.22
CA PHE A 32 5.83 18.90 4.56
C PHE A 32 6.76 20.11 4.73
N PRO A 33 6.27 21.36 4.68
CA PRO A 33 7.10 22.53 5.02
C PRO A 33 7.77 22.41 6.38
N ASP A 34 7.01 22.01 7.41
CA ASP A 34 7.49 21.91 8.80
C ASP A 34 8.08 20.53 9.13
N ASN A 35 8.36 19.73 8.12
CA ASN A 35 8.91 18.38 8.25
C ASN A 35 8.03 17.40 9.04
N ASN A 36 6.73 17.64 9.14
CA ASN A 36 5.81 16.70 9.78
C ASN A 36 5.36 15.61 8.79
N PHE A 37 6.20 14.61 8.58
CA PHE A 37 5.94 13.42 7.77
C PHE A 37 6.73 12.19 8.26
N HIS A 38 7.48 12.33 9.35
CA HIS A 38 8.42 11.31 9.83
C HIS A 38 7.74 9.98 10.13
N ARG A 39 6.53 10.00 10.69
CA ARG A 39 5.80 8.77 11.01
C ARG A 39 5.55 7.93 9.74
N ALA A 40 5.02 8.54 8.69
CA ALA A 40 4.76 7.82 7.43
C ALA A 40 6.05 7.34 6.76
N TYR A 41 7.14 8.10 6.89
CA TYR A 41 8.45 7.68 6.39
C TYR A 41 9.00 6.48 7.19
N MET A 42 8.83 6.46 8.50
CA MET A 42 9.25 5.33 9.33
C MET A 42 8.43 4.08 9.03
N ASP A 43 7.09 4.22 8.91
CA ASP A 43 6.22 3.11 8.55
C ASP A 43 6.54 2.57 7.14
N TYR A 44 6.91 3.45 6.19
CA TYR A 44 7.44 3.06 4.89
C TYR A 44 8.70 2.19 5.03
N LEU A 45 9.69 2.64 5.83
CA LEU A 45 10.93 1.89 6.03
C LEU A 45 10.69 0.54 6.71
N GLU A 46 9.76 0.47 7.65
CA GLU A 46 9.38 -0.79 8.31
C GLU A 46 8.70 -1.75 7.34
N THR A 47 7.75 -1.24 6.54
CA THR A 47 7.01 -2.04 5.55
C THR A 47 7.93 -2.66 4.49
N ILE A 48 8.96 -1.95 4.06
CA ILE A 48 9.96 -2.49 3.11
C ILE A 48 11.08 -3.30 3.77
N GLY A 49 11.00 -3.53 5.10
CA GLY A 49 11.94 -4.35 5.86
C GLY A 49 13.30 -3.71 6.15
N ILE A 50 13.47 -2.42 5.84
CA ILE A 50 14.73 -1.69 6.09
C ILE A 50 14.78 -1.15 7.51
N GLY A 51 13.65 -0.80 8.12
CA GLY A 51 13.60 -0.16 9.43
C GLY A 51 14.28 -0.94 10.57
N ARG A 52 14.47 -2.24 10.39
CA ARG A 52 15.14 -3.15 11.36
C ARG A 52 16.43 -3.75 10.82
N SER A 53 16.96 -3.24 9.73
CA SER A 53 18.18 -3.71 9.10
C SER A 53 19.26 -2.64 9.09
N ASN A 54 20.51 -3.05 8.87
CA ASN A 54 21.63 -2.12 8.67
C ASN A 54 21.74 -1.66 7.21
N ASN A 55 20.74 -1.91 6.39
CA ASN A 55 20.72 -1.50 5.01
C ASN A 55 20.37 -0.02 4.88
N SER A 56 20.97 0.65 3.92
CA SER A 56 20.64 2.05 3.62
C SER A 56 19.32 2.13 2.86
N PRO A 57 18.42 3.04 3.21
CA PRO A 57 17.20 3.25 2.43
C PRO A 57 17.54 3.81 1.05
N HIS A 58 16.93 3.24 0.00
CA HIS A 58 17.09 3.76 -1.36
C HIS A 58 16.40 5.14 -1.52
N ILE A 59 15.33 5.38 -0.78
CA ILE A 59 14.66 6.67 -0.71
C ILE A 59 15.02 7.31 0.61
N THR A 60 15.80 8.39 0.54
CA THR A 60 16.14 9.17 1.74
C THR A 60 14.94 10.03 2.19
N MET A 61 14.98 10.51 3.42
CA MET A 61 13.96 11.41 3.96
C MET A 61 13.78 12.68 3.10
N GLU A 62 14.86 13.22 2.57
CA GLU A 62 14.84 14.36 1.65
C GLU A 62 14.13 14.01 0.33
N MET A 63 14.43 12.84 -0.23
CA MET A 63 13.76 12.35 -1.44
C MET A 63 12.27 12.11 -1.19
N PHE A 64 11.93 11.49 -0.07
CA PHE A 64 10.54 11.27 0.33
C PHE A 64 9.74 12.59 0.40
N LYS A 65 10.36 13.63 0.97
CA LYS A 65 9.76 14.96 1.06
C LYS A 65 9.55 15.62 -0.31
N LYS A 66 10.53 15.50 -1.22
CA LYS A 66 10.58 16.32 -2.45
C LYS A 66 9.99 15.64 -3.68
N SER A 67 10.29 14.36 -3.87
CA SER A 67 10.07 13.72 -5.18
C SER A 67 9.63 12.26 -5.13
N ASN A 68 9.59 11.66 -3.96
CA ASN A 68 9.26 10.25 -3.80
C ASN A 68 8.30 10.04 -2.63
N ALA A 69 7.15 10.72 -2.65
CA ALA A 69 6.11 10.56 -1.65
C ALA A 69 5.40 9.22 -1.85
N ILE A 70 6.02 8.15 -1.35
CA ILE A 70 5.52 6.77 -1.43
C ILE A 70 5.09 6.34 -0.04
N PHE A 71 3.80 6.13 0.13
CA PHE A 71 3.23 5.71 1.40
C PHE A 71 3.03 4.20 1.37
N ALA A 72 3.56 3.50 2.36
CA ALA A 72 3.39 2.07 2.51
C ALA A 72 2.81 1.76 3.88
N LEU A 73 1.97 0.74 3.93
CA LEU A 73 1.32 0.30 5.15
C LEU A 73 1.28 -1.23 5.16
N ASP A 74 1.76 -1.81 6.24
CA ASP A 74 1.57 -3.22 6.52
C ASP A 74 0.26 -3.42 7.30
N LEU A 75 -0.62 -4.24 6.77
CA LEU A 75 -1.91 -4.57 7.37
C LEU A 75 -1.82 -5.77 8.32
N GLN A 76 -0.67 -6.38 8.46
CA GLN A 76 -0.45 -7.47 9.39
C GLN A 76 -0.41 -6.95 10.83
N PRO A 77 -1.05 -7.64 11.78
CA PRO A 77 -1.13 -7.16 13.17
C PRO A 77 0.21 -7.01 13.86
N ASP A 78 1.18 -7.84 13.52
CA ASP A 78 2.52 -7.86 14.12
C ASP A 78 3.55 -7.03 13.36
N GLN A 79 3.19 -6.51 12.18
CA GLN A 79 4.05 -5.70 11.31
C GLN A 79 5.45 -6.33 11.14
N CYS A 80 5.52 -7.65 11.13
CA CYS A 80 6.77 -8.37 10.95
C CYS A 80 6.59 -9.48 9.91
N ASN A 81 7.62 -9.69 9.11
CA ASN A 81 7.73 -10.79 8.17
C ASN A 81 7.91 -12.12 8.93
N SER A 82 7.06 -12.37 9.92
CA SER A 82 7.13 -13.58 10.71
C SER A 82 6.48 -14.74 9.96
N THR A 83 6.85 -15.95 10.35
CA THR A 83 6.28 -17.20 9.85
C THR A 83 4.88 -17.48 10.41
N HIS A 84 4.27 -16.52 11.07
CA HIS A 84 2.95 -16.69 11.66
C HIS A 84 1.86 -16.58 10.59
N ILE A 85 0.89 -17.48 10.66
CA ILE A 85 -0.28 -17.44 9.80
C ILE A 85 -1.26 -16.44 10.41
N HIS A 86 -1.52 -15.36 9.70
CA HIS A 86 -2.53 -14.40 10.06
C HIS A 86 -3.88 -14.76 9.44
N HIS A 87 -4.95 -14.38 10.13
CA HIS A 87 -6.29 -14.51 9.54
C HIS A 87 -6.36 -13.66 8.28
N SER A 88 -6.77 -14.27 7.18
CA SER A 88 -6.98 -13.54 5.93
C SER A 88 -8.04 -12.46 6.12
N LYS A 89 -7.73 -11.26 5.69
CA LYS A 89 -8.68 -10.15 5.62
C LYS A 89 -9.10 -10.00 4.16
N SER A 90 -10.37 -10.21 3.89
CA SER A 90 -10.95 -9.99 2.56
C SER A 90 -11.97 -8.87 2.63
N GLY A 91 -12.06 -8.04 1.62
CA GLY A 91 -13.04 -6.94 1.54
C GLY A 91 -12.48 -5.72 0.82
N PRO A 92 -13.32 -4.69 0.64
CA PRO A 92 -12.91 -3.48 -0.06
C PRO A 92 -11.81 -2.74 0.69
N VAL A 93 -10.93 -2.13 -0.08
CA VAL A 93 -9.88 -1.23 0.41
C VAL A 93 -10.11 0.13 -0.22
N ASP A 94 -10.37 1.12 0.61
CA ASP A 94 -10.54 2.50 0.19
C ASP A 94 -9.39 3.34 0.73
N VAL A 95 -9.01 4.37 -0.02
CA VAL A 95 -7.99 5.32 0.43
C VAL A 95 -8.52 6.73 0.32
N THR A 96 -8.53 7.44 1.43
CA THR A 96 -8.93 8.84 1.49
C THR A 96 -7.71 9.73 1.55
N LEU A 97 -7.56 10.58 0.54
CA LEU A 97 -6.51 11.59 0.45
C LEU A 97 -7.13 12.98 0.67
N THR A 98 -6.59 13.72 1.61
CA THR A 98 -7.01 15.10 1.86
C THR A 98 -5.85 16.04 1.54
N PHE A 99 -6.05 17.00 0.67
CA PHE A 99 -5.06 18.00 0.30
C PHE A 99 -5.31 19.32 1.03
N ARG A 100 -4.24 20.09 1.30
CA ARG A 100 -4.37 21.43 1.91
C ARG A 100 -5.01 22.43 0.96
N GLN A 101 -4.76 22.27 -0.33
CA GLN A 101 -5.35 23.05 -1.42
C GLN A 101 -5.74 22.10 -2.53
N ALA A 102 -6.78 22.44 -3.26
CA ALA A 102 -7.15 21.68 -4.45
C ALA A 102 -5.97 21.65 -5.43
N PRO A 103 -5.59 20.49 -5.94
CA PRO A 103 -4.56 20.39 -6.96
C PRO A 103 -4.94 21.22 -8.20
N ASN A 104 -3.97 21.86 -8.82
CA ASN A 104 -4.19 22.69 -10.02
C ASN A 104 -4.41 21.86 -11.29
N SER A 105 -4.20 20.55 -11.22
CA SER A 105 -4.34 19.61 -12.33
C SER A 105 -4.86 18.27 -11.84
N ASN A 106 -5.30 17.43 -12.77
CA ASN A 106 -5.66 16.06 -12.45
C ASN A 106 -4.44 15.31 -11.92
N LEU A 107 -4.62 14.57 -10.84
CA LEU A 107 -3.61 13.73 -10.25
C LEU A 107 -3.88 12.27 -10.60
N THR A 108 -2.81 11.54 -10.89
CA THR A 108 -2.85 10.09 -11.00
C THR A 108 -2.29 9.50 -9.72
N VAL A 109 -3.06 8.66 -9.06
CA VAL A 109 -2.64 7.94 -7.86
C VAL A 109 -2.44 6.48 -8.23
N CYS A 110 -1.25 5.94 -7.91
CA CYS A 110 -0.93 4.54 -8.17
C CYS A 110 -1.03 3.75 -6.86
N PHE A 111 -1.78 2.66 -6.88
CA PHE A 111 -1.89 1.73 -5.76
C PHE A 111 -1.26 0.40 -6.13
N PHE A 112 -0.45 -0.12 -5.20
CA PHE A 112 0.10 -1.47 -5.28
C PHE A 112 -0.31 -2.22 -4.03
N ALA A 113 -0.96 -3.36 -4.19
CA ALA A 113 -1.32 -4.24 -3.10
C ALA A 113 -0.61 -5.58 -3.27
N LEU A 114 0.08 -6.03 -2.22
CA LEU A 114 0.56 -7.39 -2.10
C LEU A 114 -0.45 -8.16 -1.25
N HIS A 115 -0.94 -9.26 -1.78
CA HIS A 115 -1.89 -10.12 -1.07
C HIS A 115 -1.65 -11.57 -1.44
N ASP A 116 -1.95 -12.44 -0.50
CA ASP A 116 -1.95 -13.88 -0.72
C ASP A 116 -3.22 -14.29 -1.45
N PHE A 117 -3.12 -15.24 -2.35
CA PHE A 117 -4.26 -15.87 -2.98
C PHE A 117 -4.07 -17.39 -3.03
N CYS A 118 -5.19 -18.11 -3.02
CA CYS A 118 -5.18 -19.56 -3.08
C CYS A 118 -5.70 -20.01 -4.46
N LEU A 119 -4.91 -20.80 -5.16
CA LEU A 119 -5.32 -21.46 -6.39
C LEU A 119 -5.67 -22.90 -6.09
N THR A 120 -6.89 -23.30 -6.39
CA THR A 120 -7.32 -24.69 -6.30
C THR A 120 -7.27 -25.33 -7.67
N PHE A 121 -6.51 -26.39 -7.79
CA PHE A 121 -6.40 -27.20 -9.00
C PHE A 121 -7.22 -28.47 -8.83
N LYS A 122 -8.20 -28.70 -9.69
CA LYS A 122 -8.94 -29.96 -9.78
C LYS A 122 -8.46 -30.77 -10.97
N ARG A 123 -8.24 -32.03 -10.74
CA ARG A 123 -8.01 -33.00 -11.84
C ARG A 123 -9.34 -33.49 -12.35
N GLU A 124 -9.61 -33.30 -13.62
CA GLU A 124 -10.75 -33.92 -14.29
C GLU A 124 -10.39 -35.36 -14.66
N GLU A 125 -11.13 -36.34 -14.12
CA GLU A 125 -10.81 -37.76 -14.33
C GLU A 125 -10.91 -38.22 -15.80
N SER A 126 -11.73 -37.51 -16.59
CA SER A 126 -11.98 -37.84 -18.01
C SER A 126 -11.01 -37.17 -18.99
N LYS A 127 -10.18 -36.20 -18.54
CA LYS A 127 -9.26 -35.47 -19.43
C LYS A 127 -7.95 -35.19 -18.67
N PRO A 128 -6.78 -35.39 -19.30
CA PRO A 128 -5.50 -35.11 -18.67
C PRO A 128 -5.21 -33.60 -18.64
N ARG A 129 -6.06 -32.85 -17.98
CA ARG A 129 -5.96 -31.38 -17.94
C ARG A 129 -6.27 -30.90 -16.52
N LEU A 130 -5.44 -29.99 -16.06
CA LEU A 130 -5.67 -29.24 -14.82
C LEU A 130 -6.62 -28.06 -15.11
N ILE A 131 -7.67 -27.96 -14.32
CA ILE A 131 -8.58 -26.82 -14.34
C ILE A 131 -8.29 -25.99 -13.11
N ILE A 132 -8.11 -24.68 -13.31
CA ILE A 132 -8.04 -23.71 -12.22
C ILE A 132 -9.48 -23.41 -11.81
N ASP A 133 -9.86 -23.84 -10.62
CA ASP A 133 -11.16 -23.60 -10.03
C ASP A 133 -11.00 -22.47 -9.00
N ASN A 134 -11.84 -21.44 -9.08
CA ASN A 134 -11.81 -20.24 -8.24
C ASN A 134 -10.53 -19.40 -8.36
N VAL A 135 -10.39 -18.72 -9.46
CA VAL A 135 -9.77 -17.40 -9.42
C VAL A 135 -10.87 -16.45 -8.95
N ASP A 136 -10.72 -15.82 -7.81
CA ASP A 136 -11.58 -14.69 -7.43
C ASP A 136 -11.37 -13.57 -8.47
N ALA A 137 -12.10 -13.68 -9.58
CA ALA A 137 -11.98 -12.79 -10.73
C ALA A 137 -12.37 -11.34 -10.38
N ASN A 138 -13.04 -11.14 -9.24
CA ASN A 138 -13.41 -9.81 -8.74
C ASN A 138 -12.22 -8.98 -8.27
N LEU A 139 -11.03 -9.58 -8.15
CA LEU A 139 -9.82 -8.85 -7.78
C LEU A 139 -9.00 -8.38 -9.00
N LEU A 140 -9.26 -8.94 -10.19
CA LEU A 140 -8.49 -8.65 -11.41
C LEU A 140 -9.15 -7.64 -12.36
N LEU A 141 -10.42 -7.35 -12.14
CA LEU A 141 -11.15 -6.39 -12.95
C LEU A 141 -11.66 -5.29 -12.02
N GLY A 142 -10.82 -4.28 -11.81
CA GLY A 142 -11.32 -3.00 -11.33
C GLY A 142 -12.39 -2.54 -12.32
N GLU A 143 -13.65 -2.62 -11.93
CA GLU A 143 -14.72 -2.01 -12.69
C GLU A 143 -14.43 -0.51 -12.84
N GLN A 144 -14.48 -0.05 -14.09
CA GLN A 144 -14.35 1.34 -14.51
C GLN A 144 -15.59 2.14 -14.08
#